data_258c2f0e1a75921386db1c65803060fd
#
_entry.id   258c2f0e1a75921386db1c65803060fd
#
_cell.length_a   1.000
_cell.length_b   1.000
_cell.length_c   1.000
_cell.angle_alpha   90.00
_cell.angle_beta   90.00
_cell.angle_gamma   90.00
#
_symmetry.space_group_name_H-M   'P 1'
#
loop_
_entity.id
_entity.type
_entity.pdbx_description
1 polymer ?
#
loop_
_entity_poly.entity_id
_entity_poly.type
_entity_poly.pdbx_seq_one_letter_code
_entity_poly.pdbx_strand_id
1 'polypeptide(L)'
;MKNFGNLLLACMAALLEACAGESAGKCDAVVRIDADSVVNRGYIGNGVQWDPYALDYGQGRVEISDADWEKLYARLDFMRPAFIRVMTNTTSVVRDGRLDRMRGFEHLSHILGYCQSRGVTVMFGDWGGSLMDARTGTVNRTLLDHAAAYVAWLVGEKGYDCIRYYNLVNEPNGFWSAADGDFDLWAKAVSYFRGRLDAEGLAGKVELVGPDAAIWGPEEAWWVSRSRDELSDRIGLYDIHTYPSKCTVNSGEYTRILEAYRREVPAGKKIVMGEIGFKFVEPADSLLQAENLRRAAAHPNASTDDSQMFVYDPMYGTDMADALFQTIHAGYSGCIAWMLDDAMHFKEALDKLKIWGFWNIFGDEIFGAGEERVRPWYYAWSLLCRTLRPGSDFFAADVRGAAGVKAVAAVKDGRRTVAVVNVSREPRRVRIECPGWERFRQATRYRYGEGLMRTEGDHTLLPDATGLRIDFRSGAEYDMPGESMILLTEQND
;
A
#
# COMPACT_ATOMS: atom_id res chain seq x y z
N MET A 1 57.45 58.82 0.81
CA MET A 1 57.15 57.58 1.55
C MET A 1 56.02 57.84 2.54
N LYS A 2 54.79 58.08 2.07
CA LYS A 2 53.61 58.27 2.93
C LYS A 2 52.28 57.91 2.17
N ASN A 3 52.28 56.90 1.36
CA ASN A 3 51.03 56.49 0.68
C ASN A 3 50.88 54.96 0.47
N PHE A 4 51.70 54.10 1.10
CA PHE A 4 51.61 52.64 0.99
C PHE A 4 50.89 51.95 2.18
N GLY A 5 50.61 52.66 3.28
CA GLY A 5 50.02 52.10 4.48
C GLY A 5 48.48 52.01 4.44
N ASN A 6 47.80 52.85 3.68
CA ASN A 6 46.36 52.93 3.68
C ASN A 6 45.65 51.97 2.67
N LEU A 7 46.43 51.38 1.75
CA LEU A 7 45.86 50.45 0.77
C LEU A 7 45.78 49.00 1.29
N LEU A 8 46.67 48.66 2.26
CA LEU A 8 46.64 47.31 2.88
C LEU A 8 45.55 47.15 3.94
N LEU A 9 45.14 48.23 4.64
CA LEU A 9 44.03 48.17 5.61
C LEU A 9 42.68 48.13 4.93
N ALA A 10 42.50 48.70 3.76
CA ALA A 10 41.27 48.66 3.01
C ALA A 10 41.02 47.29 2.37
N CYS A 11 42.07 46.58 1.96
CA CYS A 11 41.92 45.20 1.42
C CYS A 11 41.71 44.14 2.50
N MET A 12 42.15 44.36 3.75
CA MET A 12 41.86 43.45 4.88
C MET A 12 40.43 43.61 5.43
N ALA A 13 39.88 44.81 5.39
CA ALA A 13 38.48 45.03 5.77
C ALA A 13 37.48 44.46 4.74
N ALA A 14 37.80 44.50 3.44
CA ALA A 14 36.96 43.92 2.39
C ALA A 14 37.00 42.37 2.33
N LEU A 15 38.05 41.73 2.91
CA LEU A 15 38.14 40.26 3.00
C LEU A 15 37.50 39.69 4.27
N LEU A 16 37.20 40.53 5.26
CA LEU A 16 36.49 40.12 6.48
C LEU A 16 34.95 40.27 6.38
N GLU A 17 34.45 41.07 5.44
CA GLU A 17 32.98 41.15 5.16
C GLU A 17 32.47 40.10 4.15
N ALA A 18 33.35 39.37 3.45
CA ALA A 18 32.97 38.32 2.52
C ALA A 18 32.74 36.96 3.19
N CYS A 19 32.87 36.84 4.51
CA CYS A 19 32.59 35.61 5.28
C CYS A 19 31.41 35.77 6.27
N ALA A 20 30.62 36.82 6.16
CA ALA A 20 29.45 37.02 6.98
C ALA A 20 28.19 36.89 6.12
N GLY A 21 27.53 35.73 6.17
CA GLY A 21 26.14 35.58 5.83
C GLY A 21 25.89 34.94 4.47
N GLU A 22 26.19 33.66 4.28
CA GLU A 22 25.19 32.81 3.63
C GLU A 22 23.95 32.92 4.49
N SER A 23 22.96 33.74 4.06
CA SER A 23 21.64 33.72 4.62
C SER A 23 21.15 32.28 4.46
N ALA A 24 21.01 31.55 5.57
CA ALA A 24 20.30 30.29 5.55
C ALA A 24 18.99 30.54 4.83
N GLY A 25 18.90 30.07 3.58
CA GLY A 25 17.73 30.29 2.73
C GLY A 25 16.51 29.83 3.48
N LYS A 26 15.44 30.64 3.49
CA LYS A 26 14.20 30.32 4.18
C LYS A 26 13.70 28.98 3.66
N CYS A 27 13.52 27.97 4.54
CA CYS A 27 12.94 26.70 4.15
C CYS A 27 11.50 26.89 3.67
N ASP A 28 11.12 26.17 2.62
CA ASP A 28 9.77 26.20 2.07
C ASP A 28 8.79 25.48 2.98
N ALA A 29 9.23 24.38 3.63
CA ALA A 29 8.45 23.63 4.59
C ALA A 29 9.29 23.20 5.81
N VAL A 30 8.61 23.09 6.96
CA VAL A 30 9.17 22.54 8.20
C VAL A 30 8.31 21.36 8.63
N VAL A 31 8.94 20.19 8.74
CA VAL A 31 8.37 18.99 9.33
C VAL A 31 8.76 18.95 10.80
N ARG A 32 7.78 19.06 11.70
CA ARG A 32 8.02 18.96 13.14
C ARG A 32 7.43 17.65 13.68
N ILE A 33 8.31 16.77 14.15
CA ILE A 33 7.94 15.50 14.76
C ILE A 33 7.84 15.71 16.26
N ASP A 34 6.71 15.27 16.85
CA ASP A 34 6.47 15.27 18.29
C ASP A 34 6.77 13.88 18.86
N ALA A 35 7.91 13.73 19.55
CA ALA A 35 8.37 12.48 20.12
C ALA A 35 7.49 11.93 21.26
N ASP A 36 6.62 12.77 21.85
CA ASP A 36 5.74 12.41 22.95
C ASP A 36 4.32 12.06 22.47
N SER A 37 4.00 12.37 21.20
CA SER A 37 2.66 12.17 20.62
C SER A 37 2.62 10.97 19.67
N VAL A 38 2.26 9.79 20.21
CA VAL A 38 2.05 8.59 19.40
C VAL A 38 0.64 8.59 18.82
N VAL A 39 0.52 8.61 17.49
CA VAL A 39 -0.76 8.68 16.77
C VAL A 39 -1.27 7.32 16.31
N ASN A 40 -0.38 6.32 16.18
CA ASN A 40 -0.77 4.98 15.76
C ASN A 40 0.12 3.93 16.43
N ARG A 41 -0.49 2.84 16.90
CA ARG A 41 0.19 1.71 17.56
C ARG A 41 -0.34 0.38 17.06
N GLY A 42 0.47 -0.66 17.23
CA GLY A 42 0.06 -2.01 16.90
C GLY A 42 -0.10 -2.22 15.39
N TYR A 43 0.72 -1.57 14.61
CA TYR A 43 0.73 -1.66 13.16
C TYR A 43 0.89 -3.10 12.68
N ILE A 44 0.07 -3.54 11.71
CA ILE A 44 0.17 -4.87 11.07
C ILE A 44 1.24 -4.82 9.98
N GLY A 45 1.33 -3.71 9.25
CA GLY A 45 2.28 -3.48 8.17
C GLY A 45 1.63 -3.16 6.85
N ASN A 46 2.46 -2.86 5.86
CA ASN A 46 2.03 -2.63 4.48
C ASN A 46 2.28 -3.85 3.62
N GLY A 47 1.58 -3.92 2.52
CA GLY A 47 1.78 -4.97 1.54
C GLY A 47 0.99 -4.75 0.27
N VAL A 48 0.55 -5.83 -0.34
CA VAL A 48 0.03 -5.80 -1.69
C VAL A 48 -0.98 -6.92 -1.91
N GLN A 49 -1.90 -6.74 -2.84
CA GLN A 49 -2.73 -7.81 -3.40
C GLN A 49 -1.84 -8.74 -4.24
N TRP A 50 -1.87 -10.04 -3.94
CA TRP A 50 -1.16 -11.08 -4.70
C TRP A 50 -2.02 -12.32 -4.85
N ASP A 51 -2.72 -12.43 -5.96
CA ASP A 51 -3.62 -13.53 -6.25
C ASP A 51 -2.95 -14.64 -7.05
N PRO A 52 -3.50 -15.87 -7.03
CA PRO A 52 -3.07 -16.92 -7.95
C PRO A 52 -3.24 -16.49 -9.41
N TYR A 53 -2.24 -16.81 -10.22
CA TYR A 53 -2.28 -16.55 -11.66
C TYR A 53 -3.33 -17.42 -12.34
N ALA A 54 -4.02 -16.87 -13.34
CA ALA A 54 -4.99 -17.64 -14.11
C ALA A 54 -4.29 -18.76 -14.89
N LEU A 55 -4.82 -19.98 -14.80
CA LEU A 55 -4.28 -21.15 -15.49
C LEU A 55 -4.37 -21.05 -17.02
N ASP A 56 -5.24 -20.18 -17.51
CA ASP A 56 -5.48 -19.93 -18.94
C ASP A 56 -4.94 -18.57 -19.40
N TYR A 57 -4.08 -17.94 -18.62
CA TYR A 57 -3.44 -16.68 -19.00
C TYR A 57 -2.70 -16.84 -20.33
N GLY A 58 -2.85 -15.85 -21.22
CA GLY A 58 -2.33 -15.98 -22.57
C GLY A 58 -3.05 -17.05 -23.41
N GLN A 59 -4.28 -17.46 -23.06
CA GLN A 59 -5.01 -18.58 -23.68
C GLN A 59 -4.20 -19.89 -23.63
N GLY A 60 -3.57 -20.17 -22.47
CA GLY A 60 -2.71 -21.31 -22.27
C GLY A 60 -1.37 -21.24 -23.04
N ARG A 61 -0.98 -20.03 -23.47
CA ARG A 61 0.31 -19.85 -24.19
C ARG A 61 1.49 -19.68 -23.25
N VAL A 62 1.25 -19.18 -22.04
CA VAL A 62 2.28 -18.95 -21.04
C VAL A 62 1.82 -19.53 -19.71
N GLU A 63 2.64 -20.35 -19.13
CA GLU A 63 2.52 -20.87 -17.78
C GLU A 63 3.64 -20.27 -16.93
N ILE A 64 3.35 -19.95 -15.67
CA ILE A 64 4.36 -19.42 -14.76
C ILE A 64 5.44 -20.48 -14.51
N SER A 65 6.69 -20.13 -14.77
CA SER A 65 7.83 -21.03 -14.61
C SER A 65 8.48 -20.90 -13.22
N ASP A 66 9.34 -21.85 -12.86
CA ASP A 66 10.17 -21.76 -11.65
C ASP A 66 11.03 -20.49 -11.64
N ALA A 67 11.54 -20.06 -12.81
CA ALA A 67 12.33 -18.84 -12.94
C ALA A 67 11.50 -17.59 -12.67
N ASP A 68 10.21 -17.57 -13.04
CA ASP A 68 9.30 -16.47 -12.74
C ASP A 68 9.00 -16.43 -11.24
N TRP A 69 8.78 -17.58 -10.60
CA TRP A 69 8.61 -17.64 -9.14
C TRP A 69 9.86 -17.13 -8.41
N GLU A 70 11.07 -17.52 -8.82
CA GLU A 70 12.31 -17.01 -8.23
C GLU A 70 12.44 -15.50 -8.40
N LYS A 71 12.06 -14.94 -9.56
CA LYS A 71 12.05 -13.52 -9.84
C LYS A 71 11.04 -12.78 -8.95
N LEU A 72 9.82 -13.31 -8.81
CA LEU A 72 8.80 -12.79 -7.91
C LEU A 72 9.29 -12.77 -6.45
N TYR A 73 9.91 -13.87 -6.00
CA TYR A 73 10.43 -13.94 -4.63
C TYR A 73 11.56 -12.94 -4.39
N ALA A 74 12.47 -12.75 -5.34
CA ALA A 74 13.55 -11.77 -5.23
C ALA A 74 13.00 -10.34 -5.10
N ARG A 75 12.00 -9.99 -5.90
CA ARG A 75 11.29 -8.70 -5.84
C ARG A 75 10.57 -8.51 -4.50
N LEU A 76 9.87 -9.52 -4.03
CA LEU A 76 9.17 -9.49 -2.75
C LEU A 76 10.14 -9.50 -1.56
N ASP A 77 11.28 -10.21 -1.63
CA ASP A 77 12.32 -10.19 -0.60
C ASP A 77 12.98 -8.80 -0.47
N PHE A 78 13.06 -8.03 -1.56
CA PHE A 78 13.43 -6.62 -1.45
C PHE A 78 12.31 -5.79 -0.83
N MET A 79 11.06 -5.95 -1.25
CA MET A 79 9.91 -5.19 -0.73
C MET A 79 9.65 -5.47 0.74
N ARG A 80 9.77 -6.72 1.19
CA ARG A 80 9.42 -7.19 2.54
C ARG A 80 7.99 -6.82 2.95
N PRO A 81 6.98 -7.19 2.18
CA PRO A 81 5.60 -6.94 2.57
C PRO A 81 5.32 -7.68 3.89
N ALA A 82 4.63 -7.03 4.80
CA ALA A 82 4.24 -7.63 6.07
C ALA A 82 2.80 -8.16 6.06
N PHE A 83 2.00 -7.71 5.08
CA PHE A 83 0.60 -8.01 4.96
C PHE A 83 0.23 -8.20 3.49
N ILE A 84 -0.25 -9.38 3.12
CA ILE A 84 -0.66 -9.71 1.74
C ILE A 84 -2.12 -10.13 1.75
N ARG A 85 -2.90 -9.61 0.81
CA ARG A 85 -4.26 -10.04 0.50
C ARG A 85 -4.21 -11.02 -0.66
N VAL A 86 -4.83 -12.19 -0.49
CA VAL A 86 -4.90 -13.26 -1.48
C VAL A 86 -6.35 -13.62 -1.71
N MET A 87 -6.87 -13.34 -2.88
CA MET A 87 -8.26 -13.60 -3.22
C MET A 87 -8.39 -14.75 -4.21
N THR A 88 -9.40 -15.57 -4.00
CA THR A 88 -9.73 -16.72 -4.85
C THR A 88 -11.22 -16.73 -5.16
N ASN A 89 -11.68 -17.77 -5.84
CA ASN A 89 -13.10 -18.06 -5.98
C ASN A 89 -13.35 -19.48 -5.48
N THR A 90 -14.22 -19.66 -4.50
CA THR A 90 -14.60 -20.99 -4.00
C THR A 90 -15.13 -21.89 -5.13
N THR A 91 -15.82 -21.31 -6.11
CA THR A 91 -16.30 -22.05 -7.28
C THR A 91 -15.17 -22.67 -8.12
N SER A 92 -13.99 -22.07 -8.09
CA SER A 92 -12.81 -22.59 -8.83
C SER A 92 -12.28 -23.89 -8.25
N VAL A 93 -12.52 -24.15 -6.97
CA VAL A 93 -12.12 -25.37 -6.25
C VAL A 93 -13.27 -26.35 -6.02
N VAL A 94 -14.41 -26.14 -6.68
CA VAL A 94 -15.56 -27.06 -6.64
C VAL A 94 -15.74 -27.71 -8.00
N ARG A 95 -15.85 -29.04 -8.04
CA ARG A 95 -16.11 -29.83 -9.23
C ARG A 95 -17.27 -30.82 -8.96
N ASP A 96 -18.26 -30.82 -9.82
CA ASP A 96 -19.44 -31.69 -9.69
C ASP A 96 -20.08 -31.62 -8.28
N GLY A 97 -20.17 -30.41 -7.72
CA GLY A 97 -20.72 -30.13 -6.39
C GLY A 97 -19.84 -30.60 -5.23
N ARG A 98 -18.60 -31.00 -5.47
CA ARG A 98 -17.66 -31.49 -4.46
C ARG A 98 -16.41 -30.60 -4.43
N LEU A 99 -15.85 -30.41 -3.24
CA LEU A 99 -14.60 -29.69 -3.04
C LEU A 99 -13.43 -30.48 -3.60
N ASP A 100 -12.75 -29.91 -4.61
CA ASP A 100 -11.49 -30.40 -5.18
C ASP A 100 -10.34 -29.51 -4.69
N ARG A 101 -9.78 -29.87 -3.56
CA ARG A 101 -8.75 -29.07 -2.86
C ARG A 101 -7.46 -28.87 -3.64
N MET A 102 -7.17 -29.74 -4.60
CA MET A 102 -5.92 -29.68 -5.37
C MET A 102 -6.02 -28.80 -6.63
N ARG A 103 -7.25 -28.46 -7.03
CA ARG A 103 -7.45 -27.63 -8.21
C ARG A 103 -6.92 -26.22 -7.98
N GLY A 104 -5.97 -25.77 -8.79
CA GLY A 104 -5.32 -24.44 -8.66
C GLY A 104 -4.46 -24.27 -7.40
N PHE A 105 -4.26 -25.36 -6.63
CA PHE A 105 -3.47 -25.29 -5.40
C PHE A 105 -1.99 -25.03 -5.66
N GLU A 106 -1.46 -25.39 -6.80
CA GLU A 106 -0.04 -25.22 -7.15
C GLU A 106 0.38 -23.75 -7.00
N HIS A 107 -0.24 -22.83 -7.75
CA HIS A 107 0.07 -21.39 -7.64
C HIS A 107 -0.20 -20.84 -6.24
N LEU A 108 -1.32 -21.23 -5.64
CA LEU A 108 -1.63 -20.82 -4.27
C LEU A 108 -0.58 -21.31 -3.27
N SER A 109 -0.02 -22.52 -3.47
CA SER A 109 1.02 -23.06 -2.61
C SER A 109 2.34 -22.30 -2.68
N HIS A 110 2.70 -21.75 -3.84
CA HIS A 110 3.84 -20.85 -3.99
C HIS A 110 3.65 -19.56 -3.21
N ILE A 111 2.48 -18.95 -3.31
CA ILE A 111 2.13 -17.70 -2.60
C ILE A 111 2.12 -17.91 -1.09
N LEU A 112 1.33 -18.90 -0.61
CA LEU A 112 1.22 -19.17 0.81
C LEU A 112 2.53 -19.70 1.41
N GLY A 113 3.29 -20.50 0.66
CA GLY A 113 4.62 -20.98 1.06
C GLY A 113 5.62 -19.85 1.24
N TYR A 114 5.63 -18.87 0.32
CA TYR A 114 6.41 -17.64 0.48
C TYR A 114 5.99 -16.89 1.75
N CYS A 115 4.69 -16.60 1.90
CA CYS A 115 4.18 -15.87 3.05
C CYS A 115 4.52 -16.57 4.37
N GLN A 116 4.31 -17.89 4.46
CA GLN A 116 4.62 -18.70 5.64
C GLN A 116 6.10 -18.64 5.98
N SER A 117 6.98 -18.80 4.99
CA SER A 117 8.43 -18.84 5.20
C SER A 117 9.03 -17.47 5.59
N ARG A 118 8.37 -16.37 5.26
CA ARG A 118 8.81 -14.98 5.55
C ARG A 118 8.05 -14.35 6.71
N GLY A 119 7.09 -15.05 7.33
CA GLY A 119 6.28 -14.52 8.44
C GLY A 119 5.33 -13.41 8.01
N VAL A 120 4.89 -13.42 6.75
CA VAL A 120 3.93 -12.46 6.20
C VAL A 120 2.53 -12.84 6.68
N THR A 121 1.78 -11.87 7.19
CA THR A 121 0.36 -12.06 7.52
C THR A 121 -0.46 -12.09 6.25
N VAL A 122 -1.35 -13.08 6.11
CA VAL A 122 -2.24 -13.22 4.95
C VAL A 122 -3.68 -12.92 5.35
N MET A 123 -4.31 -12.02 4.58
CA MET A 123 -5.75 -11.90 4.45
C MET A 123 -6.16 -12.74 3.23
N PHE A 124 -6.66 -13.94 3.50
CA PHE A 124 -7.17 -14.82 2.46
C PHE A 124 -8.64 -14.54 2.22
N GLY A 125 -9.16 -14.73 1.01
CA GLY A 125 -10.56 -14.43 0.78
C GLY A 125 -11.15 -14.98 -0.51
N ASP A 126 -12.42 -14.65 -0.70
CA ASP A 126 -13.21 -15.00 -1.89
C ASP A 126 -13.74 -13.73 -2.56
N TRP A 127 -13.70 -13.69 -3.89
CA TRP A 127 -14.32 -12.61 -4.65
C TRP A 127 -15.84 -12.53 -4.46
N GLY A 128 -16.45 -13.61 -3.96
CA GLY A 128 -17.83 -13.65 -3.49
C GLY A 128 -18.89 -13.90 -4.55
N GLY A 129 -18.52 -14.00 -5.83
CA GLY A 129 -19.45 -13.96 -6.95
C GLY A 129 -20.59 -14.98 -6.95
N SER A 130 -20.50 -16.09 -6.21
CA SER A 130 -21.53 -17.13 -6.12
C SER A 130 -21.90 -17.51 -4.68
N LEU A 131 -21.35 -16.81 -3.68
CA LEU A 131 -21.63 -17.11 -2.27
C LEU A 131 -23.00 -16.61 -1.83
N MET A 132 -23.60 -15.69 -2.57
CA MET A 132 -24.94 -15.16 -2.36
C MET A 132 -25.56 -14.66 -3.67
N ASP A 133 -26.85 -14.41 -3.67
CA ASP A 133 -27.60 -13.83 -4.79
C ASP A 133 -28.57 -12.77 -4.25
N ALA A 134 -28.27 -11.52 -4.50
CA ALA A 134 -29.07 -10.38 -4.06
C ALA A 134 -30.46 -10.36 -4.68
N ARG A 135 -30.62 -10.85 -5.92
CA ARG A 135 -31.94 -10.91 -6.60
C ARG A 135 -32.94 -11.85 -5.90
N THR A 136 -32.44 -12.89 -5.23
CA THR A 136 -33.25 -13.85 -4.49
C THR A 136 -33.17 -13.70 -2.99
N GLY A 137 -32.25 -12.84 -2.48
CA GLY A 137 -31.98 -12.68 -1.05
C GLY A 137 -31.42 -13.94 -0.40
N THR A 138 -30.77 -14.81 -1.18
CA THR A 138 -30.32 -16.13 -0.71
C THR A 138 -28.82 -16.19 -0.49
N VAL A 139 -28.41 -16.92 0.56
CA VAL A 139 -27.03 -17.26 0.86
C VAL A 139 -26.76 -18.70 0.41
N ASN A 140 -25.71 -18.91 -0.37
CA ASN A 140 -25.32 -20.24 -0.85
C ASN A 140 -24.51 -20.98 0.24
N ARG A 141 -25.23 -21.62 1.15
CA ARG A 141 -24.62 -22.31 2.30
C ARG A 141 -23.67 -23.42 1.87
N THR A 142 -23.97 -24.14 0.79
CA THR A 142 -23.08 -25.20 0.30
C THR A 142 -21.71 -24.67 -0.11
N LEU A 143 -21.66 -23.54 -0.83
CA LEU A 143 -20.40 -22.93 -1.18
C LEU A 143 -19.69 -22.35 0.04
N LEU A 144 -20.40 -21.77 0.99
CA LEU A 144 -19.81 -21.32 2.25
C LEU A 144 -19.21 -22.47 3.07
N ASP A 145 -19.87 -23.63 3.08
CA ASP A 145 -19.33 -24.84 3.71
C ASP A 145 -18.04 -25.30 3.02
N HIS A 146 -18.00 -25.27 1.68
CA HIS A 146 -16.80 -25.59 0.93
C HIS A 146 -15.67 -24.58 1.17
N ALA A 147 -15.97 -23.29 1.22
CA ALA A 147 -14.99 -22.26 1.55
C ALA A 147 -14.38 -22.47 2.95
N ALA A 148 -15.21 -22.72 3.97
CA ALA A 148 -14.75 -23.00 5.32
C ALA A 148 -13.87 -24.26 5.40
N ALA A 149 -14.30 -25.35 4.75
CA ALA A 149 -13.55 -26.60 4.68
C ALA A 149 -12.21 -26.44 3.91
N TYR A 150 -12.17 -25.57 2.90
CA TYR A 150 -10.95 -25.28 2.16
C TYR A 150 -9.93 -24.53 3.03
N VAL A 151 -10.36 -23.48 3.73
CA VAL A 151 -9.50 -22.75 4.67
C VAL A 151 -9.02 -23.65 5.81
N ALA A 152 -9.89 -24.50 6.35
CA ALA A 152 -9.53 -25.47 7.40
C ALA A 152 -8.46 -26.45 6.92
N TRP A 153 -8.54 -26.88 5.68
CA TRP A 153 -7.52 -27.73 5.05
C TRP A 153 -6.19 -26.98 4.85
N LEU A 154 -6.22 -25.72 4.38
CA LEU A 154 -5.02 -24.89 4.20
C LEU A 154 -4.31 -24.67 5.53
N VAL A 155 -5.04 -24.29 6.58
CA VAL A 155 -4.47 -23.98 7.90
C VAL A 155 -4.12 -25.25 8.68
N GLY A 156 -5.04 -26.24 8.71
CA GLY A 156 -4.91 -27.43 9.55
C GLY A 156 -4.02 -28.51 8.95
N GLU A 157 -4.23 -28.87 7.67
CA GLU A 157 -3.51 -29.99 7.04
C GLU A 157 -2.25 -29.50 6.30
N LYS A 158 -2.29 -28.33 5.65
CA LYS A 158 -1.14 -27.76 4.93
C LYS A 158 -0.23 -26.91 5.81
N GLY A 159 -0.70 -26.46 6.98
CA GLY A 159 0.11 -25.74 7.97
C GLY A 159 0.35 -24.27 7.59
N TYR A 160 -0.52 -23.64 6.82
CA TYR A 160 -0.38 -22.23 6.47
C TYR A 160 -0.95 -21.33 7.58
N ASP A 161 -0.26 -21.27 8.72
CA ASP A 161 -0.61 -20.41 9.86
C ASP A 161 -0.48 -18.90 9.55
N CYS A 162 0.13 -18.55 8.42
CA CYS A 162 0.16 -17.18 7.90
C CYS A 162 -1.23 -16.65 7.56
N ILE A 163 -2.21 -17.51 7.26
CA ILE A 163 -3.60 -17.12 7.05
C ILE A 163 -4.23 -16.75 8.39
N ARG A 164 -4.27 -15.45 8.68
CA ARG A 164 -4.80 -14.90 9.95
C ARG A 164 -6.16 -14.29 9.79
N TYR A 165 -6.50 -13.88 8.58
CA TYR A 165 -7.72 -13.16 8.27
C TYR A 165 -8.40 -13.76 7.05
N TYR A 166 -9.75 -13.69 7.02
CA TYR A 166 -10.55 -14.12 5.88
C TYR A 166 -11.54 -13.04 5.48
N ASN A 167 -11.47 -12.61 4.21
CA ASN A 167 -12.45 -11.75 3.58
C ASN A 167 -13.46 -12.60 2.83
N LEU A 168 -14.75 -12.48 3.19
CA LEU A 168 -15.78 -13.35 2.63
C LEU A 168 -16.25 -12.89 1.25
N VAL A 169 -16.35 -11.58 1.03
CA VAL A 169 -16.88 -10.98 -0.21
C VAL A 169 -16.18 -9.67 -0.46
N ASN A 170 -15.65 -9.50 -1.66
CA ASN A 170 -15.08 -8.24 -2.10
C ASN A 170 -16.16 -7.17 -2.27
N GLU A 171 -16.01 -6.03 -1.60
CA GLU A 171 -16.80 -4.81 -1.78
C GLU A 171 -18.32 -5.05 -1.77
N PRO A 172 -18.90 -5.63 -0.70
CA PRO A 172 -20.30 -6.02 -0.68
C PRO A 172 -21.27 -4.85 -0.83
N ASN A 173 -20.82 -3.62 -0.61
CA ASN A 173 -21.62 -2.40 -0.80
C ASN A 173 -21.74 -1.95 -2.26
N GLY A 174 -20.97 -2.54 -3.19
CA GLY A 174 -21.01 -2.19 -4.59
C GLY A 174 -22.05 -3.00 -5.39
N PHE A 175 -22.63 -2.37 -6.42
CA PHE A 175 -23.57 -3.03 -7.36
C PHE A 175 -22.89 -4.14 -8.20
N TRP A 176 -21.57 -4.16 -8.23
CA TRP A 176 -20.75 -5.18 -8.89
C TRP A 176 -20.51 -6.42 -8.04
N SER A 177 -20.90 -6.37 -6.77
CA SER A 177 -20.76 -7.47 -5.82
C SER A 177 -21.98 -8.40 -5.86
N ALA A 178 -21.80 -9.65 -5.44
CA ALA A 178 -22.90 -10.58 -5.24
C ALA A 178 -23.93 -10.13 -4.18
N ALA A 179 -23.52 -9.27 -3.26
CA ALA A 179 -24.40 -8.66 -2.27
C ALA A 179 -25.19 -7.47 -2.82
N ASP A 180 -24.75 -6.85 -3.93
CA ASP A 180 -25.43 -5.71 -4.60
C ASP A 180 -25.86 -4.60 -3.62
N GLY A 181 -24.99 -4.27 -2.64
CA GLY A 181 -25.30 -3.28 -1.60
C GLY A 181 -26.27 -3.74 -0.50
N ASP A 182 -26.72 -4.98 -0.50
CA ASP A 182 -27.61 -5.53 0.54
C ASP A 182 -26.78 -5.94 1.78
N PHE A 183 -26.73 -5.05 2.77
CA PHE A 183 -26.05 -5.30 4.03
C PHE A 183 -26.64 -6.51 4.79
N ASP A 184 -27.97 -6.68 4.80
CA ASP A 184 -28.62 -7.77 5.54
C ASP A 184 -28.27 -9.14 4.95
N LEU A 185 -28.18 -9.22 3.63
CA LEU A 185 -27.76 -10.43 2.94
C LEU A 185 -26.30 -10.77 3.25
N TRP A 186 -25.42 -9.77 3.17
CA TRP A 186 -24.00 -9.92 3.52
C TRP A 186 -23.83 -10.32 5.00
N ALA A 187 -24.52 -9.66 5.93
CA ALA A 187 -24.46 -9.98 7.36
C ALA A 187 -24.93 -11.40 7.70
N LYS A 188 -25.96 -11.91 6.98
CA LYS A 188 -26.41 -13.31 7.07
C LYS A 188 -25.29 -14.27 6.64
N ALA A 189 -24.61 -13.96 5.53
CA ALA A 189 -23.52 -14.79 5.02
C ALA A 189 -22.32 -14.79 5.99
N VAL A 190 -21.89 -13.62 6.48
CA VAL A 190 -20.83 -13.46 7.49
C VAL A 190 -21.15 -14.26 8.75
N SER A 191 -22.38 -14.15 9.26
CA SER A 191 -22.82 -14.84 10.47
C SER A 191 -22.81 -16.35 10.30
N TYR A 192 -23.29 -16.85 9.17
CA TYR A 192 -23.24 -18.27 8.85
C TYR A 192 -21.81 -18.76 8.71
N PHE A 193 -20.98 -18.05 7.96
CA PHE A 193 -19.61 -18.44 7.68
C PHE A 193 -18.75 -18.45 8.93
N ARG A 194 -18.91 -17.47 9.86
CA ARG A 194 -18.22 -17.50 11.17
C ARG A 194 -18.50 -18.79 11.92
N GLY A 195 -19.79 -19.19 12.01
CA GLY A 195 -20.16 -20.45 12.65
C GLY A 195 -19.55 -21.69 11.96
N ARG A 196 -19.35 -21.64 10.64
CA ARG A 196 -18.68 -22.73 9.92
C ARG A 196 -17.19 -22.79 10.20
N LEU A 197 -16.49 -21.64 10.20
CA LEU A 197 -15.07 -21.59 10.58
C LEU A 197 -14.84 -22.13 12.01
N ASP A 198 -15.74 -21.79 12.95
CA ASP A 198 -15.67 -22.30 14.32
C ASP A 198 -15.87 -23.82 14.38
N ALA A 199 -16.83 -24.34 13.62
CA ALA A 199 -17.08 -25.78 13.51
C ALA A 199 -15.91 -26.56 12.88
N GLU A 200 -15.16 -25.93 11.99
CA GLU A 200 -13.94 -26.47 11.37
C GLU A 200 -12.68 -26.31 12.28
N GLY A 201 -12.82 -25.78 13.50
CA GLY A 201 -11.71 -25.64 14.46
C GLY A 201 -10.79 -24.47 14.20
N LEU A 202 -11.27 -23.45 13.51
CA LEU A 202 -10.54 -22.23 13.16
C LEU A 202 -10.79 -21.06 14.15
N ALA A 203 -11.60 -21.26 15.17
CA ALA A 203 -11.82 -20.26 16.22
C ALA A 203 -10.49 -19.78 16.82
N GLY A 204 -10.28 -18.45 16.84
CA GLY A 204 -9.04 -17.84 17.35
C GLY A 204 -7.80 -18.02 16.45
N LYS A 205 -7.91 -18.76 15.34
CA LYS A 205 -6.83 -18.90 14.35
C LYS A 205 -7.03 -17.98 13.16
N VAL A 206 -8.26 -17.95 12.61
CA VAL A 206 -8.65 -17.14 11.47
C VAL A 206 -9.80 -16.24 11.87
N GLU A 207 -9.60 -14.94 11.75
CA GLU A 207 -10.60 -13.91 12.03
C GLU A 207 -11.24 -13.42 10.74
N LEU A 208 -12.55 -13.07 10.79
CA LEU A 208 -13.21 -12.46 9.64
C LEU A 208 -12.85 -11.00 9.50
N VAL A 209 -12.75 -10.56 8.25
CA VAL A 209 -12.58 -9.17 7.85
C VAL A 209 -13.91 -8.60 7.37
N GLY A 210 -14.14 -7.34 7.65
CA GLY A 210 -15.32 -6.62 7.12
C GLY A 210 -15.43 -5.18 7.62
N PRO A 211 -16.28 -4.37 6.95
CA PRO A 211 -17.16 -4.77 5.85
C PRO A 211 -16.50 -4.88 4.47
N ASP A 212 -15.21 -4.60 4.30
CA ASP A 212 -14.52 -4.63 3.00
C ASP A 212 -15.17 -3.67 1.98
N ALA A 213 -15.68 -2.53 2.47
CA ALA A 213 -16.49 -1.63 1.70
C ALA A 213 -15.66 -0.72 0.79
N ALA A 214 -16.04 -0.62 -0.49
CA ALA A 214 -15.53 0.40 -1.40
C ALA A 214 -16.07 1.77 -1.02
N ILE A 215 -15.18 2.77 -0.90
CA ILE A 215 -15.57 4.11 -0.46
C ILE A 215 -14.98 5.19 -1.37
N TRP A 216 -15.68 6.31 -1.47
CA TRP A 216 -15.22 7.53 -2.15
C TRP A 216 -15.33 8.77 -1.26
N GLY A 217 -16.28 8.79 -0.36
CA GLY A 217 -16.57 9.84 0.60
C GLY A 217 -16.89 9.26 1.98
N PRO A 218 -17.36 10.07 2.93
CA PRO A 218 -17.73 9.61 4.27
C PRO A 218 -19.12 8.93 4.32
N GLU A 219 -19.88 8.93 3.23
CA GLU A 219 -21.29 8.54 3.19
C GLU A 219 -21.49 7.07 3.52
N GLU A 220 -20.56 6.20 3.11
CA GLU A 220 -20.64 4.77 3.35
C GLU A 220 -20.12 4.32 4.73
N ALA A 221 -19.73 5.26 5.60
CA ALA A 221 -19.26 4.95 6.96
C ALA A 221 -20.30 4.16 7.79
N TRP A 222 -21.58 4.23 7.41
CA TRP A 222 -22.63 3.43 8.00
C TRP A 222 -22.43 1.92 7.81
N TRP A 223 -21.71 1.46 6.78
CA TRP A 223 -21.35 0.05 6.64
C TRP A 223 -20.47 -0.40 7.81
N VAL A 224 -19.50 0.42 8.21
CA VAL A 224 -18.64 0.13 9.37
C VAL A 224 -19.42 0.23 10.67
N SER A 225 -20.24 1.28 10.87
CA SER A 225 -21.02 1.43 12.11
C SER A 225 -22.04 0.31 12.28
N ARG A 226 -22.72 -0.09 11.22
CA ARG A 226 -23.67 -1.19 11.26
C ARG A 226 -22.95 -2.54 11.49
N SER A 227 -21.78 -2.74 10.89
CA SER A 227 -20.94 -3.91 11.17
C SER A 227 -20.48 -3.95 12.62
N ARG A 228 -20.16 -2.81 13.23
CA ARG A 228 -19.88 -2.70 14.66
C ARG A 228 -21.08 -3.12 15.49
N ASP A 229 -22.26 -2.61 15.18
CA ASP A 229 -23.45 -2.79 16.00
C ASP A 229 -24.02 -4.21 15.93
N GLU A 230 -23.93 -4.87 14.76
CA GLU A 230 -24.56 -6.16 14.50
C GLU A 230 -23.56 -7.35 14.46
N LEU A 231 -22.27 -7.12 14.15
CA LEU A 231 -21.30 -8.18 13.85
C LEU A 231 -19.97 -8.04 14.60
N SER A 232 -19.85 -7.18 15.63
CA SER A 232 -18.58 -6.91 16.32
C SER A 232 -17.95 -8.12 17.00
N ASP A 233 -18.75 -9.12 17.37
CA ASP A 233 -18.33 -10.42 17.90
C ASP A 233 -17.81 -11.38 16.83
N ARG A 234 -18.04 -11.11 15.55
CA ARG A 234 -17.71 -11.95 14.40
C ARG A 234 -16.59 -11.38 13.56
N ILE A 235 -16.45 -10.05 13.52
CA ILE A 235 -15.41 -9.34 12.76
C ILE A 235 -14.21 -9.10 13.67
N GLY A 236 -13.06 -9.64 13.28
CA GLY A 236 -11.79 -9.45 13.98
C GLY A 236 -10.99 -8.26 13.48
N LEU A 237 -11.11 -7.94 12.20
CA LEU A 237 -10.42 -6.83 11.53
C LEU A 237 -11.41 -6.06 10.67
N TYR A 238 -11.46 -4.74 10.85
CA TYR A 238 -12.23 -3.86 9.97
C TYR A 238 -11.41 -3.50 8.73
N ASP A 239 -12.12 -3.30 7.61
CA ASP A 239 -11.49 -3.06 6.32
C ASP A 239 -12.35 -2.17 5.43
N ILE A 240 -11.69 -1.29 4.66
CA ILE A 240 -12.29 -0.50 3.59
C ILE A 240 -11.35 -0.43 2.40
N HIS A 241 -11.89 -0.16 1.22
CA HIS A 241 -11.17 0.02 -0.04
C HIS A 241 -11.40 1.42 -0.59
N THR A 242 -10.38 2.01 -1.22
CA THR A 242 -10.58 3.30 -1.87
C THR A 242 -9.62 3.54 -3.03
N TYR A 243 -10.12 4.29 -4.01
CA TYR A 243 -9.36 4.79 -5.16
C TYR A 243 -9.55 6.30 -5.24
N PRO A 244 -8.95 7.08 -4.31
CA PRO A 244 -9.15 8.52 -4.28
C PRO A 244 -8.57 9.21 -5.51
N SER A 245 -9.11 10.39 -5.82
CA SER A 245 -8.49 11.31 -6.76
C SER A 245 -7.26 11.99 -6.15
N LYS A 246 -6.29 12.38 -6.97
CA LYS A 246 -5.07 13.07 -6.51
C LYS A 246 -5.39 14.37 -5.76
N CYS A 247 -6.35 15.15 -6.24
CA CYS A 247 -6.78 16.38 -5.57
C CYS A 247 -7.35 16.13 -4.16
N THR A 248 -8.10 15.04 -3.96
CA THR A 248 -8.64 14.64 -2.65
C THR A 248 -7.52 14.33 -1.66
N VAL A 249 -6.49 13.60 -2.09
CA VAL A 249 -5.34 13.28 -1.25
C VAL A 249 -4.50 14.53 -0.97
N ASN A 250 -4.14 15.30 -2.00
CA ASN A 250 -3.27 16.46 -1.87
C ASN A 250 -3.89 17.58 -1.01
N SER A 251 -5.20 17.76 -1.05
CA SER A 251 -5.91 18.76 -0.22
C SER A 251 -5.98 18.39 1.27
N GLY A 252 -5.75 17.11 1.61
CA GLY A 252 -5.96 16.58 2.98
C GLY A 252 -7.41 16.17 3.26
N GLU A 253 -8.32 16.30 2.30
CA GLU A 253 -9.70 15.80 2.42
C GLU A 253 -9.73 14.31 2.69
N TYR A 254 -8.80 13.57 2.08
CA TYR A 254 -8.63 12.14 2.27
C TYR A 254 -8.49 11.76 3.75
N THR A 255 -7.70 12.50 4.54
CA THR A 255 -7.57 12.27 5.99
C THR A 255 -8.93 12.35 6.68
N ARG A 256 -9.75 13.37 6.37
CA ARG A 256 -11.08 13.56 6.97
C ARG A 256 -12.05 12.42 6.62
N ILE A 257 -11.98 11.93 5.39
CA ILE A 257 -12.73 10.75 4.94
C ILE A 257 -12.32 9.55 5.79
N LEU A 258 -11.04 9.25 5.89
CA LEU A 258 -10.53 8.11 6.65
C LEU A 258 -10.89 8.17 8.15
N GLU A 259 -10.80 9.35 8.75
CA GLU A 259 -11.18 9.56 10.14
C GLU A 259 -12.68 9.30 10.40
N ALA A 260 -13.55 9.56 9.40
CA ALA A 260 -14.96 9.25 9.52
C ALA A 260 -15.19 7.73 9.73
N TYR A 261 -14.53 6.89 8.94
CA TYR A 261 -14.62 5.44 9.09
C TYR A 261 -13.91 4.94 10.35
N ARG A 262 -12.73 5.50 10.67
CA ARG A 262 -11.98 5.11 11.87
C ARG A 262 -12.77 5.32 13.16
N ARG A 263 -13.56 6.37 13.24
CA ARG A 263 -14.42 6.67 14.41
C ARG A 263 -15.51 5.62 14.64
N GLU A 264 -15.96 4.95 13.58
CA GLU A 264 -16.97 3.91 13.66
C GLU A 264 -16.43 2.55 14.12
N VAL A 265 -15.13 2.34 14.09
CA VAL A 265 -14.49 1.09 14.52
C VAL A 265 -14.52 0.97 16.03
N PRO A 266 -14.94 -0.18 16.61
CA PRO A 266 -14.97 -0.38 18.05
C PRO A 266 -13.61 -0.14 18.71
N ALA A 267 -13.62 0.35 19.95
CA ALA A 267 -12.41 0.46 20.74
C ALA A 267 -11.68 -0.90 20.87
N GLY A 268 -10.38 -0.90 20.66
CA GLY A 268 -9.55 -2.11 20.71
C GLY A 268 -9.54 -2.94 19.41
N LYS A 269 -10.42 -2.67 18.46
CA LYS A 269 -10.36 -3.27 17.11
C LYS A 269 -9.49 -2.44 16.16
N LYS A 270 -8.90 -3.12 15.20
CA LYS A 270 -8.08 -2.50 14.15
C LYS A 270 -8.89 -2.29 12.88
N ILE A 271 -8.49 -1.30 12.09
CA ILE A 271 -8.93 -1.10 10.71
C ILE A 271 -7.71 -1.05 9.80
N VAL A 272 -7.84 -1.59 8.62
CA VAL A 272 -6.84 -1.53 7.54
C VAL A 272 -7.44 -0.89 6.29
N MET A 273 -6.58 -0.44 5.42
CA MET A 273 -6.90 -0.13 4.04
C MET A 273 -6.60 -1.37 3.21
N GLY A 274 -7.61 -2.20 2.96
CA GLY A 274 -7.46 -3.51 2.32
C GLY A 274 -7.22 -3.45 0.83
N GLU A 275 -7.51 -2.28 0.23
CA GLU A 275 -7.20 -2.03 -1.18
C GLU A 275 -7.08 -0.53 -1.45
N ILE A 276 -5.96 -0.10 -2.05
CA ILE A 276 -5.75 1.28 -2.45
C ILE A 276 -5.04 1.40 -3.79
N GLY A 277 -5.50 2.35 -4.61
CA GLY A 277 -4.89 2.88 -5.81
C GLY A 277 -5.44 4.28 -6.07
N PHE A 278 -5.19 4.85 -7.25
CA PHE A 278 -5.74 6.17 -7.61
C PHE A 278 -6.65 6.07 -8.84
N LYS A 279 -7.82 6.74 -8.79
CA LYS A 279 -8.69 6.99 -9.94
C LYS A 279 -8.97 8.50 -10.02
N PHE A 280 -8.66 9.12 -11.16
CA PHE A 280 -8.80 10.58 -11.35
C PHE A 280 -10.22 10.94 -11.78
N VAL A 281 -11.20 10.77 -10.91
CA VAL A 281 -12.63 10.96 -11.22
C VAL A 281 -13.16 12.36 -10.88
N GLU A 282 -12.44 13.10 -10.05
CA GLU A 282 -12.84 14.44 -9.64
C GLU A 282 -12.57 15.48 -10.73
N PRO A 283 -13.39 16.54 -10.85
CA PRO A 283 -13.20 17.57 -11.87
C PRO A 283 -11.82 18.23 -11.85
N ALA A 284 -11.21 18.38 -10.66
CA ALA A 284 -9.87 18.94 -10.50
C ALA A 284 -8.77 18.08 -11.13
N ASP A 285 -9.01 16.77 -11.26
CA ASP A 285 -8.08 15.81 -11.86
C ASP A 285 -8.45 15.45 -13.31
N SER A 286 -9.36 16.18 -13.95
CA SER A 286 -9.88 15.87 -15.29
C SER A 286 -8.78 15.78 -16.37
N LEU A 287 -7.72 16.58 -16.27
CA LEU A 287 -6.58 16.52 -17.19
C LEU A 287 -5.77 15.23 -17.00
N LEU A 288 -5.61 14.78 -15.76
CA LEU A 288 -4.95 13.50 -15.45
C LEU A 288 -5.80 12.34 -15.96
N GLN A 289 -7.12 12.41 -15.77
CA GLN A 289 -8.03 11.39 -16.29
C GLN A 289 -7.98 11.32 -17.82
N ALA A 290 -8.01 12.46 -18.51
CA ALA A 290 -7.92 12.49 -19.97
C ALA A 290 -6.59 11.90 -20.47
N GLU A 291 -5.47 12.21 -19.80
CA GLU A 291 -4.17 11.65 -20.12
C GLU A 291 -4.10 10.15 -19.82
N ASN A 292 -4.67 9.70 -18.72
CA ASN A 292 -4.76 8.27 -18.38
C ASN A 292 -5.50 7.49 -19.49
N LEU A 293 -6.66 7.97 -19.90
CA LEU A 293 -7.46 7.35 -20.97
C LEU A 293 -6.72 7.36 -22.31
N ARG A 294 -6.04 8.47 -22.63
CA ARG A 294 -5.25 8.57 -23.86
C ARG A 294 -4.11 7.54 -23.88
N ARG A 295 -3.39 7.38 -22.75
CA ARG A 295 -2.31 6.39 -22.61
C ARG A 295 -2.86 4.96 -22.69
N ALA A 296 -3.96 4.67 -22.01
CA ALA A 296 -4.60 3.36 -22.07
C ALA A 296 -5.06 3.01 -23.49
N ALA A 297 -5.67 3.95 -24.20
CA ALA A 297 -6.07 3.76 -25.59
C ALA A 297 -4.88 3.59 -26.57
N ALA A 298 -3.73 4.14 -26.24
CA ALA A 298 -2.51 3.98 -27.03
C ALA A 298 -1.74 2.68 -26.71
N HIS A 299 -1.97 2.09 -25.56
CA HIS A 299 -1.34 0.83 -25.15
C HIS A 299 -2.13 -0.34 -25.76
N PRO A 300 -1.50 -1.21 -26.56
CA PRO A 300 -2.22 -2.21 -27.35
C PRO A 300 -3.02 -3.21 -26.52
N ASN A 301 -2.66 -3.38 -25.25
CA ASN A 301 -3.22 -4.44 -24.39
C ASN A 301 -3.92 -3.88 -23.14
N ALA A 302 -4.01 -2.56 -22.95
CA ALA A 302 -4.63 -1.99 -21.75
C ALA A 302 -6.16 -1.96 -21.87
N SER A 303 -6.84 -2.27 -20.75
CA SER A 303 -8.25 -1.93 -20.56
C SER A 303 -8.36 -0.41 -20.42
N THR A 304 -9.18 0.24 -21.26
CA THR A 304 -9.37 1.69 -21.22
C THR A 304 -10.23 2.17 -20.06
N ASP A 305 -11.02 1.29 -19.48
CA ASP A 305 -11.94 1.59 -18.38
C ASP A 305 -11.44 1.10 -17.00
N ASP A 306 -10.37 0.30 -16.97
CA ASP A 306 -9.82 -0.22 -15.72
C ASP A 306 -8.29 -0.37 -15.77
N SER A 307 -7.59 0.73 -16.07
CA SER A 307 -6.13 0.81 -16.02
C SER A 307 -5.66 2.15 -15.47
N GLN A 308 -4.58 2.13 -14.70
CA GLN A 308 -3.89 3.29 -14.17
C GLN A 308 -2.52 3.45 -14.86
N MET A 309 -2.49 4.18 -15.97
CA MET A 309 -1.29 4.30 -16.79
C MET A 309 -0.17 5.14 -16.16
N PHE A 310 -0.47 5.86 -15.08
CA PHE A 310 0.56 6.59 -14.33
C PHE A 310 1.42 5.70 -13.45
N VAL A 311 1.13 4.39 -13.35
CA VAL A 311 2.04 3.41 -12.70
C VAL A 311 3.42 3.36 -13.36
N TYR A 312 3.54 3.81 -14.60
CA TYR A 312 4.81 3.95 -15.32
C TYR A 312 5.60 5.22 -14.94
N ASP A 313 4.98 6.16 -14.21
CA ASP A 313 5.59 7.43 -13.85
C ASP A 313 6.02 7.47 -12.37
N PRO A 314 7.17 8.07 -12.03
CA PRO A 314 7.59 8.22 -10.63
C PRO A 314 6.57 8.93 -9.74
N MET A 315 5.78 9.86 -10.28
CA MET A 315 4.76 10.59 -9.51
C MET A 315 3.76 9.67 -8.82
N TYR A 316 3.40 8.53 -9.43
CA TYR A 316 2.46 7.60 -8.83
C TYR A 316 2.96 7.05 -7.49
N GLY A 317 4.26 6.79 -7.36
CA GLY A 317 4.86 6.34 -6.12
C GLY A 317 4.86 7.41 -5.02
N THR A 318 4.99 8.70 -5.37
CA THR A 318 4.88 9.80 -4.39
C THR A 318 3.44 10.01 -3.93
N ASP A 319 2.47 9.88 -4.84
CA ASP A 319 1.05 9.96 -4.49
C ASP A 319 0.63 8.81 -3.58
N MET A 320 1.07 7.58 -3.87
CA MET A 320 0.84 6.41 -3.00
C MET A 320 1.50 6.57 -1.62
N ALA A 321 2.67 7.21 -1.55
CA ALA A 321 3.32 7.51 -0.27
C ALA A 321 2.52 8.55 0.54
N ASP A 322 2.01 9.62 -0.08
CA ASP A 322 1.13 10.60 0.58
C ASP A 322 -0.13 9.93 1.12
N ALA A 323 -0.81 9.15 0.29
CA ALA A 323 -2.01 8.43 0.70
C ALA A 323 -1.74 7.48 1.88
N LEU A 324 -0.62 6.75 1.86
CA LEU A 324 -0.21 5.90 2.98
C LEU A 324 0.07 6.71 4.24
N PHE A 325 0.75 7.87 4.16
CA PHE A 325 1.05 8.68 5.34
C PHE A 325 -0.24 9.18 6.00
N GLN A 326 -1.21 9.63 5.20
CA GLN A 326 -2.51 10.04 5.70
C GLN A 326 -3.29 8.86 6.32
N THR A 327 -3.23 7.67 5.71
CA THR A 327 -3.83 6.44 6.23
C THR A 327 -3.25 6.06 7.60
N ILE A 328 -1.93 6.15 7.75
CA ILE A 328 -1.24 5.90 9.03
C ILE A 328 -1.66 6.94 10.09
N HIS A 329 -1.67 8.22 9.73
CA HIS A 329 -2.05 9.30 10.67
C HIS A 329 -3.52 9.23 11.08
N ALA A 330 -4.41 8.72 10.21
CA ALA A 330 -5.80 8.43 10.56
C ALA A 330 -5.98 7.20 11.47
N GLY A 331 -4.89 6.51 11.86
CA GLY A 331 -4.91 5.40 12.81
C GLY A 331 -5.23 4.03 12.21
N TYR A 332 -4.99 3.83 10.93
CA TYR A 332 -5.13 2.53 10.27
C TYR A 332 -3.91 1.65 10.54
N SER A 333 -4.15 0.38 10.76
CA SER A 333 -3.10 -0.56 11.18
C SER A 333 -2.36 -1.24 10.04
N GLY A 334 -2.70 -0.95 8.79
CA GLY A 334 -2.05 -1.51 7.60
C GLY A 334 -2.66 -0.98 6.32
N CYS A 335 -1.94 -1.18 5.22
CA CYS A 335 -2.36 -0.75 3.90
C CYS A 335 -1.90 -1.73 2.83
N ILE A 336 -2.80 -2.13 1.93
CA ILE A 336 -2.56 -3.08 0.84
C ILE A 336 -2.72 -2.35 -0.49
N ALA A 337 -1.65 -2.27 -1.26
CA ALA A 337 -1.68 -1.65 -2.58
C ALA A 337 -2.34 -2.57 -3.62
N TRP A 338 -3.16 -2.01 -4.46
CA TRP A 338 -3.66 -2.63 -5.68
C TRP A 338 -2.75 -2.27 -6.84
N MET A 339 -2.02 -3.20 -7.44
CA MET A 339 -1.78 -4.60 -7.09
C MET A 339 -0.33 -4.99 -7.38
N LEU A 340 0.08 -6.25 -7.08
CA LEU A 340 1.45 -6.73 -7.31
C LEU A 340 1.78 -6.81 -8.82
N ASP A 341 0.93 -7.47 -9.58
CA ASP A 341 1.25 -7.95 -10.92
C ASP A 341 0.02 -7.90 -11.83
N ASP A 342 0.13 -7.29 -13.01
CA ASP A 342 -0.97 -7.22 -13.96
C ASP A 342 -1.39 -8.60 -14.49
N ALA A 343 -0.47 -9.57 -14.47
CA ALA A 343 -0.73 -10.93 -14.95
C ALA A 343 -1.79 -11.69 -14.13
N MET A 344 -2.14 -11.19 -12.93
CA MET A 344 -3.17 -11.81 -12.09
C MET A 344 -4.59 -11.51 -12.59
N HIS A 345 -4.79 -10.40 -13.28
CA HIS A 345 -6.11 -9.90 -13.64
C HIS A 345 -6.18 -9.34 -15.06
N PHE A 346 -7.18 -9.78 -15.80
CA PHE A 346 -7.56 -9.20 -17.09
C PHE A 346 -9.06 -8.96 -17.14
N LYS A 347 -9.50 -8.10 -18.03
CA LYS A 347 -10.91 -7.78 -18.23
C LYS A 347 -11.41 -8.39 -19.53
N GLU A 348 -12.27 -9.40 -19.42
CA GLU A 348 -12.92 -10.08 -20.53
C GLU A 348 -11.99 -10.83 -21.49
N ALA A 349 -10.82 -10.29 -21.82
CA ALA A 349 -9.85 -10.89 -22.75
C ALA A 349 -8.41 -10.48 -22.39
N LEU A 350 -7.45 -11.27 -22.86
CA LEU A 350 -6.02 -11.06 -22.58
C LEU A 350 -5.44 -9.77 -23.16
N ASP A 351 -6.06 -9.21 -24.19
CA ASP A 351 -5.73 -7.93 -24.78
C ASP A 351 -6.35 -6.74 -24.01
N LYS A 352 -6.96 -7.02 -22.83
CA LYS A 352 -7.55 -6.00 -21.95
C LYS A 352 -7.05 -6.17 -20.53
N LEU A 353 -5.74 -5.95 -20.36
CA LEU A 353 -5.10 -5.98 -19.06
C LEU A 353 -5.62 -4.88 -18.16
N LYS A 354 -5.79 -5.21 -16.90
CA LYS A 354 -5.93 -4.23 -15.83
C LYS A 354 -4.53 -3.80 -15.40
N ILE A 355 -4.01 -2.74 -16.03
CA ILE A 355 -2.67 -2.22 -15.72
C ILE A 355 -2.71 -1.40 -14.45
N TRP A 356 -2.29 -2.00 -13.35
CA TRP A 356 -2.19 -1.41 -12.01
C TRP A 356 -0.91 -1.82 -11.28
N GLY A 357 -0.33 -2.96 -11.66
CA GLY A 357 0.73 -3.66 -10.94
C GLY A 357 2.07 -2.94 -10.93
N PHE A 358 2.98 -3.50 -10.16
CA PHE A 358 4.40 -3.11 -10.20
C PHE A 358 5.11 -3.61 -11.46
N TRP A 359 4.56 -4.62 -12.12
CA TRP A 359 5.04 -5.26 -13.35
C TRP A 359 3.95 -6.14 -13.97
N ASN A 360 4.29 -6.79 -15.07
CA ASN A 360 3.58 -7.95 -15.61
C ASN A 360 4.59 -9.08 -15.78
N ILE A 361 4.53 -10.15 -14.99
CA ILE A 361 5.54 -11.23 -15.00
C ILE A 361 5.63 -11.95 -16.35
N PHE A 362 4.56 -11.94 -17.14
CA PHE A 362 4.52 -12.51 -18.49
C PHE A 362 4.67 -11.44 -19.58
N GLY A 363 5.04 -10.22 -19.19
CA GLY A 363 5.01 -9.07 -20.09
C GLY A 363 5.88 -9.23 -21.30
N ASP A 364 7.10 -9.69 -21.12
CA ASP A 364 8.08 -9.82 -22.21
C ASP A 364 7.72 -10.93 -23.17
N GLU A 365 7.15 -12.05 -22.72
CA GLU A 365 6.75 -13.18 -23.55
C GLU A 365 5.48 -12.90 -24.38
N ILE A 366 4.54 -12.11 -23.81
CA ILE A 366 3.22 -11.90 -24.43
C ILE A 366 3.16 -10.59 -25.21
N PHE A 367 3.71 -9.50 -24.64
CA PHE A 367 3.51 -8.14 -25.14
C PHE A 367 4.77 -7.48 -25.70
N GLY A 368 5.94 -8.06 -25.42
CA GLY A 368 7.22 -7.58 -25.95
C GLY A 368 8.13 -6.96 -24.90
N ALA A 369 9.36 -6.74 -25.29
CA ALA A 369 10.44 -6.35 -24.40
C ALA A 369 10.17 -5.09 -23.62
N GLY A 370 10.28 -5.20 -22.30
CA GLY A 370 10.17 -4.11 -21.35
C GLY A 370 8.87 -4.07 -20.55
N GLU A 371 7.86 -4.87 -20.90
CA GLU A 371 6.61 -4.92 -20.15
C GLU A 371 6.75 -5.66 -18.80
N GLU A 372 7.70 -6.53 -18.67
CA GLU A 372 8.03 -7.22 -17.42
C GLU A 372 8.83 -6.33 -16.44
N ARG A 373 9.32 -5.19 -16.90
CA ARG A 373 10.13 -4.30 -16.07
C ARG A 373 9.38 -3.82 -14.84
N VAL A 374 10.10 -3.78 -13.73
CA VAL A 374 9.62 -3.17 -12.50
C VAL A 374 9.36 -1.67 -12.72
N ARG A 375 8.13 -1.24 -12.43
CA ARG A 375 7.70 0.14 -12.60
C ARG A 375 8.18 1.01 -11.42
N PRO A 376 8.36 2.34 -11.62
CA PRO A 376 8.97 3.21 -10.62
C PRO A 376 8.31 3.14 -9.22
N TRP A 377 6.99 3.11 -9.15
CA TRP A 377 6.27 3.15 -7.87
C TRP A 377 6.52 1.93 -6.96
N TYR A 378 6.98 0.80 -7.53
CA TYR A 378 7.44 -0.35 -6.76
C TYR A 378 8.53 0.05 -5.75
N TYR A 379 9.49 0.89 -6.16
CA TYR A 379 10.60 1.26 -5.29
C TYR A 379 10.14 2.13 -4.12
N ALA A 380 9.22 3.07 -4.34
CA ALA A 380 8.64 3.87 -3.26
C ALA A 380 7.88 2.97 -2.27
N TRP A 381 6.98 2.12 -2.79
CA TRP A 381 6.18 1.22 -1.96
C TRP A 381 7.02 0.21 -1.21
N SER A 382 8.05 -0.36 -1.86
CA SER A 382 8.99 -1.29 -1.24
C SER A 382 9.75 -0.65 -0.07
N LEU A 383 10.24 0.58 -0.22
CA LEU A 383 10.87 1.30 0.89
C LEU A 383 9.92 1.45 2.09
N LEU A 384 8.66 1.78 1.83
CA LEU A 384 7.66 1.97 2.88
C LEU A 384 7.26 0.64 3.54
N CYS A 385 7.15 -0.45 2.78
CA CYS A 385 6.91 -1.78 3.34
C CYS A 385 8.05 -2.23 4.26
N ARG A 386 9.29 -2.13 3.80
CA ARG A 386 10.45 -2.67 4.52
C ARG A 386 10.91 -1.84 5.72
N THR A 387 10.54 -0.55 5.79
CA THR A 387 11.00 0.35 6.87
C THR A 387 9.91 0.71 7.87
N LEU A 388 8.63 0.72 7.47
CA LEU A 388 7.47 0.91 8.36
C LEU A 388 6.94 -0.47 8.79
N ARG A 389 7.67 -1.13 9.67
CA ARG A 389 7.51 -2.56 10.00
C ARG A 389 6.33 -2.83 10.94
N PRO A 390 5.85 -4.09 11.00
CA PRO A 390 4.89 -4.52 12.01
C PRO A 390 5.32 -4.17 13.43
N GLY A 391 4.36 -3.69 14.23
CA GLY A 391 4.61 -3.26 15.60
C GLY A 391 5.35 -1.93 15.74
N SER A 392 5.48 -1.14 14.66
CA SER A 392 5.96 0.24 14.75
C SER A 392 4.96 1.10 15.51
N ASP A 393 5.48 2.04 16.31
CA ASP A 393 4.77 3.20 16.81
C ASP A 393 5.00 4.37 15.86
N PHE A 394 3.92 5.08 15.50
CA PHE A 394 3.99 6.26 14.66
C PHE A 394 3.72 7.53 15.47
N PHE A 395 4.44 8.58 15.14
CA PHE A 395 4.45 9.84 15.86
C PHE A 395 3.81 10.95 15.06
N ALA A 396 3.20 11.92 15.74
CA ALA A 396 2.68 13.11 15.09
C ALA A 396 3.80 13.85 14.33
N ALA A 397 3.54 14.18 13.07
CA ALA A 397 4.45 14.92 12.21
C ALA A 397 3.66 16.08 11.56
N ASP A 398 3.77 17.27 12.18
CA ASP A 398 3.14 18.49 11.68
C ASP A 398 4.01 19.11 10.58
N VAL A 399 3.41 19.40 9.43
CA VAL A 399 4.09 20.02 8.29
C VAL A 399 3.55 21.41 8.08
N ARG A 400 4.43 22.41 8.18
CA ARG A 400 4.10 23.83 7.98
C ARG A 400 4.85 24.40 6.78
N GLY A 401 4.19 25.28 6.05
CA GLY A 401 4.76 25.95 4.88
C GLY A 401 4.19 25.41 3.58
N ALA A 402 5.03 24.96 2.66
CA ALA A 402 4.62 24.57 1.30
C ALA A 402 3.60 23.42 1.29
N ALA A 403 2.50 23.65 0.60
CA ALA A 403 1.55 22.57 0.28
C ALA A 403 2.24 21.47 -0.54
N GLY A 404 1.78 20.23 -0.37
CA GLY A 404 2.31 19.07 -1.09
C GLY A 404 3.51 18.39 -0.40
N VAL A 405 4.00 18.90 0.75
CA VAL A 405 4.96 18.20 1.60
C VAL A 405 4.21 17.45 2.70
N LYS A 406 4.46 16.15 2.81
CA LYS A 406 3.89 15.28 3.85
C LYS A 406 4.99 14.45 4.47
N ALA A 407 4.79 13.98 5.70
CA ALA A 407 5.79 13.20 6.42
C ALA A 407 5.15 12.14 7.31
N VAL A 408 5.92 11.09 7.56
CA VAL A 408 5.63 10.08 8.58
C VAL A 408 6.89 9.82 9.40
N ALA A 409 6.71 9.57 10.69
CA ALA A 409 7.79 9.25 11.60
C ALA A 409 7.40 8.00 12.40
N ALA A 410 8.31 7.02 12.47
CA ALA A 410 8.07 5.74 13.11
C ALA A 410 9.25 5.30 13.98
N VAL A 411 8.94 4.52 15.02
CA VAL A 411 9.94 3.81 15.84
C VAL A 411 9.56 2.34 15.93
N LYS A 412 10.51 1.47 15.62
CA LYS A 412 10.41 0.02 15.81
C LYS A 412 11.66 -0.50 16.51
N ASP A 413 11.48 -1.13 17.67
CA ASP A 413 12.58 -1.70 18.48
C ASP A 413 13.71 -0.67 18.76
N GLY A 414 13.32 0.57 19.07
CA GLY A 414 14.22 1.68 19.32
C GLY A 414 14.91 2.29 18.08
N ARG A 415 14.65 1.74 16.90
CA ARG A 415 15.16 2.25 15.60
C ARG A 415 14.11 3.13 14.94
N ARG A 416 14.56 4.26 14.44
CA ARG A 416 13.70 5.33 13.91
C ARG A 416 13.71 5.36 12.39
N THR A 417 12.58 5.72 11.82
CA THR A 417 12.41 5.99 10.39
C THR A 417 11.64 7.29 10.23
N VAL A 418 12.11 8.15 9.33
CA VAL A 418 11.40 9.35 8.87
C VAL A 418 11.32 9.29 7.36
N ALA A 419 10.12 9.37 6.81
CA ALA A 419 9.91 9.54 5.38
C ALA A 419 9.18 10.87 5.13
N VAL A 420 9.65 11.61 4.12
CA VAL A 420 9.07 12.87 3.68
C VAL A 420 8.85 12.79 2.18
N VAL A 421 7.67 13.16 1.72
CA VAL A 421 7.32 13.23 0.31
C VAL A 421 7.01 14.67 -0.10
N ASN A 422 7.44 15.07 -1.29
CA ASN A 422 7.03 16.26 -1.99
C ASN A 422 6.24 15.83 -3.23
N VAL A 423 4.91 15.92 -3.16
CA VAL A 423 4.02 15.54 -4.27
C VAL A 423 3.77 16.70 -5.24
N SER A 424 4.30 17.89 -4.94
CA SER A 424 4.22 19.02 -5.88
C SER A 424 5.26 18.87 -6.99
N ARG A 425 5.04 19.52 -8.12
CA ARG A 425 6.02 19.56 -9.21
C ARG A 425 7.19 20.50 -8.95
N GLU A 426 7.07 21.37 -7.95
CA GLU A 426 8.07 22.35 -7.61
C GLU A 426 9.09 21.79 -6.61
N PRO A 427 10.39 22.08 -6.76
CA PRO A 427 11.36 21.73 -5.75
C PRO A 427 11.06 22.45 -4.43
N ARG A 428 11.36 21.81 -3.32
CA ARG A 428 11.16 22.35 -1.97
C ARG A 428 12.39 22.12 -1.11
N ARG A 429 12.78 23.15 -0.34
CA ARG A 429 13.73 23.01 0.74
C ARG A 429 12.98 22.71 2.02
N VAL A 430 13.19 21.52 2.56
CA VAL A 430 12.44 20.99 3.71
C VAL A 430 13.39 20.87 4.91
N ARG A 431 12.96 21.39 6.05
CA ARG A 431 13.63 21.23 7.33
C ARG A 431 12.87 20.24 8.19
N ILE A 432 13.57 19.24 8.72
CA ILE A 432 12.99 18.22 9.61
C ILE A 432 13.49 18.47 11.02
N GLU A 433 12.58 18.58 11.99
CA GLU A 433 12.85 18.84 13.40
C GLU A 433 12.19 17.80 14.29
N CYS A 434 12.91 17.29 15.28
CA CYS A 434 12.40 16.47 16.35
C CYS A 434 13.19 16.72 17.65
N PRO A 435 12.81 17.69 18.48
CA PRO A 435 13.53 18.05 19.69
C PRO A 435 13.69 16.91 20.70
N GLY A 436 12.68 16.01 20.75
CA GLY A 436 12.64 14.89 21.68
C GLY A 436 13.46 13.66 21.26
N TRP A 437 13.95 13.61 20.03
CA TRP A 437 14.76 12.47 19.58
C TRP A 437 16.25 12.73 19.77
N GLU A 438 16.96 11.69 20.21
CA GLU A 438 18.42 11.70 20.13
C GLU A 438 18.88 11.69 18.67
N ARG A 439 20.14 12.10 18.45
CA ARG A 439 20.78 12.05 17.13
C ARG A 439 20.72 10.64 16.55
N PHE A 440 20.36 10.52 15.29
CA PHE A 440 20.56 9.30 14.50
C PHE A 440 22.07 9.06 14.38
N ARG A 441 22.50 7.84 14.68
CA ARG A 441 23.94 7.52 14.76
C ARG A 441 24.48 6.83 13.51
N GLN A 442 23.62 6.05 12.84
CA GLN A 442 23.98 5.30 11.63
C GLN A 442 22.75 5.18 10.71
N ALA A 443 22.24 6.34 10.27
CA ALA A 443 21.11 6.35 9.37
C ALA A 443 21.52 6.01 7.93
N THR A 444 20.63 5.33 7.25
CA THR A 444 20.64 5.12 5.80
C THR A 444 19.65 6.08 5.18
N ARG A 445 20.03 6.69 4.07
CA ARG A 445 19.16 7.56 3.29
C ARG A 445 18.86 6.92 1.94
N TYR A 446 17.58 6.91 1.58
CA TYR A 446 17.10 6.58 0.25
C TYR A 446 16.45 7.81 -0.37
N ARG A 447 16.58 7.94 -1.69
CA ARG A 447 15.89 8.96 -2.47
C ARG A 447 15.10 8.30 -3.58
N TYR A 448 13.85 8.73 -3.73
CA TYR A 448 12.95 8.29 -4.78
C TYR A 448 12.48 9.48 -5.60
N GLY A 449 12.37 9.32 -6.91
CA GLY A 449 11.93 10.32 -7.87
C GLY A 449 12.70 10.20 -9.17
N GLU A 450 12.31 10.97 -10.17
CA GLU A 450 12.97 10.98 -11.46
C GLU A 450 14.45 11.39 -11.34
N GLY A 451 15.34 10.59 -11.91
CA GLY A 451 16.79 10.84 -11.86
C GLY A 451 17.44 10.71 -10.48
N LEU A 452 16.67 10.35 -9.43
CA LEU A 452 17.20 10.21 -8.07
C LEU A 452 17.49 8.76 -7.69
N MET A 453 16.75 7.81 -8.27
CA MET A 453 16.86 6.41 -7.97
C MET A 453 18.16 5.81 -8.50
N ARG A 454 18.83 5.05 -7.64
CA ARG A 454 19.97 4.21 -8.01
C ARG A 454 19.56 2.76 -7.80
N THR A 455 19.48 1.99 -8.87
CA THR A 455 19.03 0.60 -8.80
C THR A 455 20.16 -0.36 -9.10
N GLU A 456 20.10 -1.54 -8.49
CA GLU A 456 20.93 -2.69 -8.80
C GLU A 456 20.02 -3.84 -9.24
N GLY A 457 20.33 -4.43 -10.38
CA GLY A 457 19.38 -5.33 -11.03
C GLY A 457 18.10 -4.61 -11.43
N ASP A 458 17.00 -5.35 -11.46
CA ASP A 458 15.68 -4.82 -11.83
C ASP A 458 14.80 -4.44 -10.63
N HIS A 459 15.17 -4.79 -9.40
CA HIS A 459 14.29 -4.66 -8.24
C HIS A 459 14.92 -4.02 -7.00
N THR A 460 16.23 -3.86 -6.90
CA THR A 460 16.89 -3.33 -5.71
C THR A 460 17.13 -1.82 -5.84
N LEU A 461 16.56 -1.03 -4.95
CA LEU A 461 16.90 0.38 -4.81
C LEU A 461 18.04 0.55 -3.80
N LEU A 462 19.16 1.08 -4.27
CA LEU A 462 20.33 1.34 -3.42
C LEU A 462 20.15 2.64 -2.62
N PRO A 463 20.67 2.69 -1.39
CA PRO A 463 20.75 3.95 -0.66
C PRO A 463 21.69 4.95 -1.37
N ASP A 464 21.40 6.23 -1.27
CA ASP A 464 22.30 7.28 -1.74
C ASP A 464 23.32 7.69 -0.69
N ALA A 465 23.09 7.38 0.58
CA ALA A 465 24.04 7.57 1.67
C ALA A 465 23.77 6.60 2.84
N THR A 466 24.85 6.15 3.48
CA THR A 466 24.81 5.26 4.65
C THR A 466 25.70 5.82 5.79
N GLY A 467 25.50 5.32 7.01
CA GLY A 467 26.31 5.71 8.16
C GLY A 467 26.13 7.18 8.58
N LEU A 468 25.01 7.79 8.21
CA LEU A 468 24.73 9.20 8.47
C LEU A 468 24.51 9.45 9.96
N ARG A 469 25.03 10.59 10.43
CA ARG A 469 24.73 11.14 11.75
C ARG A 469 23.83 12.35 11.56
N ILE A 470 22.55 12.24 11.99
CA ILE A 470 21.56 13.29 11.79
C ILE A 470 21.06 13.76 13.15
N ASP A 471 21.09 15.06 13.39
CA ASP A 471 20.58 15.68 14.60
C ASP A 471 19.34 16.52 14.31
N PHE A 472 18.16 15.92 14.48
CA PHE A 472 16.89 16.61 14.27
C PHE A 472 16.52 17.59 15.38
N ARG A 473 17.25 17.65 16.51
CA ARG A 473 17.02 18.66 17.56
C ARG A 473 17.42 20.04 17.08
N SER A 474 18.49 20.11 16.28
CA SER A 474 18.95 21.36 15.63
C SER A 474 18.30 21.59 14.26
N GLY A 475 17.56 20.59 13.77
CA GLY A 475 16.98 20.55 12.44
C GLY A 475 17.96 20.08 11.37
N ALA A 476 17.45 19.29 10.43
CA ALA A 476 18.18 18.82 9.25
C ALA A 476 17.46 19.26 7.97
N GLU A 477 18.19 19.85 7.05
CA GLU A 477 17.63 20.42 5.83
C GLU A 477 17.93 19.55 4.61
N TYR A 478 16.95 19.46 3.73
CA TYR A 478 17.03 18.66 2.51
C TYR A 478 16.37 19.40 1.34
N ASP A 479 17.09 19.43 0.22
CA ASP A 479 16.52 19.87 -1.06
C ASP A 479 15.80 18.66 -1.68
N MET A 480 14.49 18.81 -1.87
CA MET A 480 13.61 17.82 -2.44
C MET A 480 13.10 18.29 -3.80
N PRO A 481 13.52 17.66 -4.89
CA PRO A 481 12.89 17.90 -6.19
C PRO A 481 11.37 17.72 -6.15
N GLY A 482 10.67 18.23 -7.14
CA GLY A 482 9.25 17.90 -7.32
C GLY A 482 9.04 16.41 -7.50
N GLU A 483 7.89 15.90 -7.06
CA GLU A 483 7.49 14.49 -7.19
C GLU A 483 8.58 13.53 -6.67
N SER A 484 9.07 13.78 -5.45
CA SER A 484 10.17 13.02 -4.85
C SER A 484 9.87 12.62 -3.39
N MET A 485 10.56 11.59 -2.92
CA MET A 485 10.55 11.16 -1.53
C MET A 485 11.97 10.99 -1.02
N ILE A 486 12.19 11.37 0.23
CA ILE A 486 13.38 11.06 1.02
C ILE A 486 12.98 10.16 2.19
N LEU A 487 13.73 9.10 2.41
CA LEU A 487 13.54 8.20 3.52
C LEU A 487 14.87 8.07 4.30
N LEU A 488 14.78 8.32 5.60
CA LEU A 488 15.89 8.27 6.55
C LEU A 488 15.58 7.19 7.58
N THR A 489 16.39 6.18 7.71
CA THR A 489 16.11 5.06 8.61
C THR A 489 17.35 4.55 9.33
N GLU A 490 17.18 4.16 10.60
CA GLU A 490 18.15 3.38 11.37
C GLU A 490 17.84 1.87 11.30
N GLN A 491 16.80 1.46 10.56
CA GLN A 491 16.51 0.06 10.28
C GLN A 491 17.62 -0.45 9.34
N ASN A 492 18.45 -1.37 9.85
CA ASN A 492 19.41 -2.07 9.00
C ASN A 492 18.73 -3.32 8.42
N ASP A 493 19.18 -3.72 7.25
CA ASP A 493 18.72 -4.92 6.55
C ASP A 493 19.10 -6.19 7.30
#